data_ac05fd220547bf650242b8d6186d5af1
#
_entry.id   ac05fd220547bf650242b8d6186d5af1
#
_cell.length_a   1.000
_cell.length_b   1.000
_cell.length_c   1.000
_cell.angle_alpha   90.00
_cell.angle_beta   90.00
_cell.angle_gamma   90.00
#
_symmetry.space_group_name_H-M   'P 1'
#
loop_
_entity.id
_entity.type
_entity.pdbx_description
1 polymer ?
#
loop_
_entity_poly.entity_id
_entity_poly.type
_entity_poly.pdbx_seq_one_letter_code
_entity_poly.pdbx_strand_id
1 'polypeptide(L)'
;AAELVGRFRNDRRALKSIALTTDTSILTSVGNDYGFDQIFSRQLQALGSPEDILIGISTSGNSRNILNAFKVASDLGITSIALTGKDGGIANKISDYSIVVDSESTARIQEAHILIGHILCEIIEEQLQFV
;
A
#
# COMPACT_ATOMS: atom_id res chain seq x y z
N ALA A 1 -5.44 -2.04 6.39
CA ALA A 1 -6.37 -3.14 6.11
C ALA A 1 -7.31 -3.40 7.29
N ALA A 2 -6.80 -3.61 8.49
CA ALA A 2 -7.62 -3.93 9.67
C ALA A 2 -8.74 -2.91 9.93
N GLU A 3 -8.44 -1.62 9.84
CA GLU A 3 -9.40 -0.55 10.03
C GLU A 3 -10.53 -0.55 8.98
N LEU A 4 -10.23 -0.98 7.76
CA LEU A 4 -11.22 -1.07 6.69
C LEU A 4 -12.09 -2.33 6.80
N VAL A 5 -11.50 -3.47 7.15
CA VAL A 5 -12.23 -4.74 7.31
C VAL A 5 -13.08 -4.73 8.58
N GLY A 6 -12.54 -4.30 9.69
CA GLY A 6 -13.26 -4.14 10.95
C GLY A 6 -14.08 -2.85 10.97
N ARG A 7 -13.62 -1.89 11.72
CA ARG A 7 -14.09 -0.50 11.76
C ARG A 7 -12.95 0.41 12.16
N PHE A 8 -13.01 1.69 11.79
CA PHE A 8 -12.10 2.71 12.32
C PHE A 8 -12.75 3.42 13.51
N ARG A 9 -13.66 4.37 13.28
CA ARG A 9 -14.39 5.08 14.34
C ARG A 9 -15.85 4.63 14.45
N ASN A 10 -16.51 4.47 13.30
CA ASN A 10 -17.94 4.21 13.23
C ASN A 10 -18.21 2.73 12.94
N ASP A 11 -19.27 2.19 13.55
CA ASP A 11 -19.79 0.89 13.17
C ASP A 11 -20.44 0.98 11.79
N ARG A 12 -20.00 0.14 10.86
CA ARG A 12 -20.42 0.14 9.46
C ARG A 12 -20.14 -1.22 8.81
N ARG A 13 -20.62 -1.41 7.59
CA ARG A 13 -20.29 -2.63 6.83
C ARG A 13 -18.77 -2.79 6.64
N ALA A 14 -18.30 -4.02 6.61
CA ALA A 14 -16.92 -4.33 6.28
C ALA A 14 -16.55 -3.85 4.87
N LEU A 15 -15.35 -3.32 4.72
CA LEU A 15 -14.79 -2.89 3.44
C LEU A 15 -13.68 -3.86 3.02
N LYS A 16 -13.65 -4.20 1.72
CA LYS A 16 -12.63 -5.08 1.14
C LYS A 16 -11.25 -4.45 1.29
N SER A 17 -10.35 -5.12 1.99
CA SER A 17 -8.96 -4.68 2.12
C SER A 17 -8.06 -5.86 2.51
N ILE A 18 -6.87 -5.93 1.95
CA ILE A 18 -5.89 -6.99 2.20
C ILE A 18 -4.53 -6.35 2.49
N ALA A 19 -3.84 -6.85 3.52
CA ALA A 19 -2.42 -6.55 3.75
C ALA A 19 -1.58 -7.68 3.13
N LEU A 20 -0.79 -7.37 2.10
CA LEU A 20 0.07 -8.34 1.42
C LEU A 20 1.30 -8.78 2.25
N THR A 21 1.37 -8.33 3.49
CA THR A 21 2.45 -8.63 4.45
C THR A 21 2.06 -9.71 5.48
N THR A 22 0.90 -10.34 5.36
CA THR A 22 0.33 -11.16 6.45
C THR A 22 0.32 -12.67 6.19
N ASP A 23 0.25 -13.10 4.92
CA ASP A 23 0.32 -14.53 4.60
C ASP A 23 1.78 -14.99 4.56
N THR A 24 2.23 -15.58 5.66
CA THR A 24 3.63 -16.00 5.82
C THR A 24 4.01 -17.15 4.88
N SER A 25 3.07 -18.01 4.52
CA SER A 25 3.31 -19.08 3.55
C SER A 25 3.58 -18.53 2.16
N ILE A 26 2.79 -17.53 1.71
CA ILE A 26 3.04 -16.85 0.44
C ILE A 26 4.37 -16.10 0.47
N LEU A 27 4.64 -15.32 1.52
CA LEU A 27 5.87 -14.54 1.64
C LEU A 27 7.12 -15.43 1.59
N THR A 28 7.11 -16.56 2.30
CA THR A 28 8.25 -17.47 2.36
C THR A 28 8.40 -18.29 1.08
N SER A 29 7.33 -18.83 0.50
CA SER A 29 7.40 -19.61 -0.74
C SER A 29 7.81 -18.74 -1.94
N VAL A 30 7.17 -17.58 -2.13
CA VAL A 30 7.54 -16.66 -3.21
C VAL A 30 8.95 -16.12 -3.01
N GLY A 31 9.31 -15.77 -1.76
CA GLY A 31 10.67 -15.31 -1.44
C GLY A 31 11.73 -16.35 -1.75
N ASN A 32 11.46 -17.63 -1.48
CA ASN A 32 12.36 -18.74 -1.79
C ASN A 32 12.47 -19.03 -3.30
N ASP A 33 11.34 -19.06 -4.02
CA ASP A 33 11.28 -19.53 -5.39
C ASP A 33 11.55 -18.43 -6.43
N TYR A 34 11.15 -17.19 -6.15
CA TYR A 34 11.22 -16.05 -7.06
C TYR A 34 12.05 -14.87 -6.53
N GLY A 35 12.48 -14.93 -5.26
CA GLY A 35 13.21 -13.86 -4.59
C GLY A 35 12.32 -12.85 -3.87
N PHE A 36 12.90 -12.19 -2.87
CA PHE A 36 12.21 -11.22 -2.00
C PHE A 36 11.62 -10.02 -2.78
N ASP A 37 12.22 -9.69 -3.91
CA ASP A 37 11.76 -8.59 -4.77
C ASP A 37 10.39 -8.88 -5.42
N GLN A 38 9.90 -10.13 -5.40
CA GLN A 38 8.65 -10.56 -6.03
C GLN A 38 7.50 -10.85 -5.05
N ILE A 39 7.74 -10.76 -3.75
CA ILE A 39 6.76 -11.19 -2.73
C ILE A 39 5.43 -10.44 -2.81
N PHE A 40 5.40 -9.17 -3.22
CA PHE A 40 4.18 -8.39 -3.37
C PHE A 40 3.63 -8.42 -4.79
N SER A 41 4.49 -8.32 -5.80
CA SER A 41 4.09 -8.33 -7.20
C SER A 41 3.37 -9.63 -7.59
N ARG A 42 3.85 -10.80 -7.10
CA ARG A 42 3.18 -12.09 -7.32
C ARG A 42 1.77 -12.15 -6.70
N GLN A 43 1.61 -11.62 -5.49
CA GLN A 43 0.30 -11.55 -4.85
C GLN A 43 -0.65 -10.62 -5.62
N LEU A 44 -0.14 -9.47 -6.06
CA LEU A 44 -0.94 -8.54 -6.85
C LEU A 44 -1.38 -9.12 -8.19
N GLN A 45 -0.51 -9.87 -8.88
CA GLN A 45 -0.87 -10.60 -10.10
C GLN A 45 -2.00 -11.62 -9.89
N ALA A 46 -2.02 -12.27 -8.71
CA ALA A 46 -3.02 -13.29 -8.40
C ALA A 46 -4.36 -12.72 -7.93
N LEU A 47 -4.36 -11.59 -7.24
CA LEU A 47 -5.51 -11.07 -6.50
C LEU A 47 -6.07 -9.77 -7.07
N GLY A 48 -5.25 -9.00 -7.80
CA GLY A 48 -5.56 -7.64 -8.21
C GLY A 48 -6.52 -7.57 -9.40
N SER A 49 -7.37 -6.57 -9.39
CA SER A 49 -8.31 -6.21 -10.44
C SER A 49 -8.19 -4.71 -10.77
N PRO A 50 -8.53 -4.27 -11.98
CA PRO A 50 -8.37 -2.85 -12.39
C PRO A 50 -9.10 -1.84 -11.50
N GLU A 51 -10.14 -2.28 -10.77
CA GLU A 51 -10.93 -1.43 -9.86
C GLU A 51 -10.31 -1.31 -8.46
N ASP A 52 -9.24 -2.06 -8.18
CA ASP A 52 -8.57 -2.01 -6.88
C ASP A 52 -7.61 -0.82 -6.79
N ILE A 53 -7.20 -0.51 -5.57
CA ILE A 53 -6.18 0.49 -5.26
C ILE A 53 -5.03 -0.20 -4.55
N LEU A 54 -3.81 -0.02 -5.05
CA LEU A 54 -2.59 -0.47 -4.39
C LEU A 54 -1.98 0.69 -3.58
N ILE A 55 -1.82 0.50 -2.28
CA ILE A 55 -1.02 1.41 -1.45
C ILE A 55 0.33 0.77 -1.16
N GLY A 56 1.39 1.36 -1.67
CA GLY A 56 2.77 0.93 -1.43
C GLY A 56 3.48 1.87 -0.46
N ILE A 57 4.08 1.32 0.59
CA ILE A 57 4.74 2.08 1.65
C ILE A 57 6.23 1.77 1.64
N SER A 58 7.06 2.80 1.41
CA SER A 58 8.51 2.67 1.40
C SER A 58 9.15 3.98 1.84
N THR A 59 9.81 4.01 2.99
CA THR A 59 10.42 5.24 3.54
C THR A 59 11.50 5.82 2.63
N SER A 60 12.19 5.00 1.84
CA SER A 60 13.18 5.45 0.85
C SER A 60 12.58 5.70 -0.54
N GLY A 61 11.38 5.18 -0.81
CA GLY A 61 10.81 5.14 -2.15
C GLY A 61 11.57 4.26 -3.15
N ASN A 62 12.51 3.41 -2.69
CA ASN A 62 13.40 2.63 -3.55
C ASN A 62 13.39 1.12 -3.27
N SER A 63 12.48 0.63 -2.41
CA SER A 63 12.36 -0.80 -2.11
C SER A 63 11.90 -1.58 -3.34
N ARG A 64 12.73 -2.50 -3.85
CA ARG A 64 12.50 -3.21 -5.11
C ARG A 64 11.19 -3.98 -5.15
N ASN A 65 10.83 -4.64 -4.06
CA ASN A 65 9.55 -5.36 -3.95
C ASN A 65 8.34 -4.42 -4.12
N ILE A 66 8.39 -3.21 -3.56
CA ILE A 66 7.36 -2.19 -3.73
C ILE A 66 7.33 -1.66 -5.17
N LEU A 67 8.50 -1.36 -5.74
CA LEU A 67 8.61 -0.89 -7.13
C LEU A 67 8.07 -1.93 -8.13
N ASN A 68 8.34 -3.22 -7.90
CA ASN A 68 7.80 -4.29 -8.73
C ASN A 68 6.28 -4.42 -8.59
N ALA A 69 5.74 -4.20 -7.39
CA ALA A 69 4.29 -4.16 -7.20
C ALA A 69 3.64 -2.98 -7.97
N PHE A 70 4.25 -1.80 -7.96
CA PHE A 70 3.75 -0.64 -8.74
C PHE A 70 3.77 -0.90 -10.25
N LYS A 71 4.79 -1.58 -10.77
CA LYS A 71 4.85 -1.97 -12.19
C LYS A 71 3.68 -2.91 -12.54
N VAL A 72 3.45 -3.93 -11.72
CA VAL A 72 2.32 -4.85 -11.91
C VAL A 72 0.98 -4.11 -11.79
N ALA A 73 0.83 -3.17 -10.85
CA ALA A 73 -0.36 -2.34 -10.75
C ALA A 73 -0.64 -1.58 -12.04
N SER A 74 0.38 -0.95 -12.61
CA SER A 74 0.27 -0.26 -13.90
C SER A 74 -0.13 -1.19 -15.04
N ASP A 75 0.47 -2.39 -15.12
CA ASP A 75 0.15 -3.39 -16.15
C ASP A 75 -1.29 -3.91 -16.04
N LEU A 76 -1.83 -3.98 -14.84
CA LEU A 76 -3.20 -4.44 -14.55
C LEU A 76 -4.25 -3.30 -14.54
N GLY A 77 -3.84 -2.05 -14.71
CA GLY A 77 -4.74 -0.89 -14.63
C GLY A 77 -5.23 -0.59 -13.21
N ILE A 78 -4.49 -1.02 -12.20
CA ILE A 78 -4.76 -0.76 -10.77
C ILE A 78 -4.21 0.61 -10.39
N THR A 79 -5.02 1.45 -9.79
CA THR A 79 -4.57 2.75 -9.28
C THR A 79 -3.57 2.57 -8.14
N SER A 80 -2.43 3.23 -8.23
CA SER A 80 -1.34 3.10 -7.27
C SER A 80 -1.09 4.38 -6.47
N ILE A 81 -0.90 4.24 -5.16
CA ILE A 81 -0.59 5.33 -4.24
C ILE A 81 0.69 4.98 -3.49
N ALA A 82 1.70 5.84 -3.58
CA ALA A 82 2.95 5.69 -2.83
C ALA A 82 2.94 6.55 -1.56
N LEU A 83 3.25 5.94 -0.41
CA LEU A 83 3.62 6.65 0.81
C LEU A 83 5.14 6.53 1.00
N THR A 84 5.83 7.64 0.89
CA THR A 84 7.30 7.66 0.88
C THR A 84 7.85 8.71 1.84
N GLY A 85 9.17 8.77 1.91
CA GLY A 85 9.90 9.79 2.65
C GLY A 85 11.08 10.30 1.85
N LYS A 86 11.89 11.15 2.46
CA LYS A 86 13.05 11.78 1.84
C LYS A 86 12.65 12.55 0.57
N ASP A 87 13.26 12.24 -0.56
CA ASP A 87 12.94 12.80 -1.88
C ASP A 87 11.84 12.05 -2.65
N GLY A 88 11.26 11.00 -2.02
CA GLY A 88 10.24 10.14 -2.63
C GLY A 88 10.78 8.99 -3.48
N GLY A 89 12.05 9.02 -3.86
CA GLY A 89 12.71 7.98 -4.64
C GLY A 89 12.05 7.70 -6.00
N ILE A 90 12.23 6.46 -6.48
CA ILE A 90 11.64 6.00 -7.75
C ILE A 90 10.12 5.84 -7.62
N ALA A 91 9.62 5.43 -6.45
CA ALA A 91 8.19 5.23 -6.22
C ALA A 91 7.36 6.48 -6.52
N ASN A 92 7.86 7.66 -6.13
CA ASN A 92 7.21 8.95 -6.43
C ASN A 92 7.06 9.25 -7.94
N LYS A 93 7.86 8.61 -8.78
CA LYS A 93 7.86 8.84 -10.23
C LYS A 93 6.98 7.86 -11.01
N ILE A 94 6.74 6.67 -10.43
CA ILE A 94 6.06 5.56 -11.13
C ILE A 94 4.68 5.23 -10.58
N SER A 95 4.29 5.76 -9.41
CA SER A 95 2.93 5.66 -8.89
C SER A 95 2.02 6.73 -9.47
N ASP A 96 0.71 6.46 -9.52
CA ASP A 96 -0.28 7.44 -9.99
C ASP A 96 -0.41 8.62 -9.03
N TYR A 97 -0.33 8.34 -7.74
CA TYR A 97 -0.35 9.34 -6.67
C TYR A 97 0.77 9.07 -5.68
N SER A 98 1.31 10.12 -5.08
CA SER A 98 2.30 9.95 -4.01
C SER A 98 2.15 11.00 -2.92
N ILE A 99 2.42 10.58 -1.69
CA ILE A 99 2.55 11.45 -0.53
C ILE A 99 3.98 11.26 0.00
N VAL A 100 4.77 12.32 -0.07
CA VAL A 100 6.18 12.31 0.34
C VAL A 100 6.31 13.04 1.68
N VAL A 101 6.78 12.36 2.69
CA VAL A 101 7.14 12.97 3.99
C VAL A 101 8.57 13.47 3.89
N ASP A 102 8.74 14.77 3.79
CA ASP A 102 10.05 15.44 3.70
C ASP A 102 10.79 15.36 5.05
N SER A 103 11.50 14.26 5.26
CA SER A 103 12.28 13.98 6.46
C SER A 103 13.36 12.95 6.16
N GLU A 104 14.54 13.11 6.75
CA GLU A 104 15.61 12.10 6.72
C GLU A 104 15.44 11.03 7.81
N SER A 105 14.61 11.26 8.80
CA SER A 105 14.37 10.32 9.90
C SER A 105 13.33 9.27 9.53
N THR A 106 13.75 8.02 9.37
CA THR A 106 12.85 6.90 9.09
C THR A 106 11.71 6.80 10.13
N ALA A 107 11.99 7.03 11.40
CA ALA A 107 10.98 6.99 12.46
C ALA A 107 9.90 8.07 12.26
N ARG A 108 10.30 9.29 11.93
CA ARG A 108 9.35 10.40 11.66
C ARG A 108 8.51 10.14 10.42
N ILE A 109 9.13 9.57 9.37
CA ILE A 109 8.43 9.17 8.15
C ILE A 109 7.36 8.12 8.47
N GLN A 110 7.70 7.08 9.24
CA GLN A 110 6.78 6.01 9.62
C GLN A 110 5.63 6.50 10.50
N GLU A 111 5.89 7.39 11.46
CA GLU A 111 4.84 8.03 12.28
C GLU A 111 3.86 8.83 11.41
N ALA A 112 4.38 9.59 10.45
CA ALA A 112 3.55 10.32 9.50
C ALA A 112 2.74 9.38 8.59
N HIS A 113 3.31 8.26 8.12
CA HIS A 113 2.59 7.27 7.31
C HIS A 113 1.41 6.65 8.09
N ILE A 114 1.58 6.34 9.37
CA ILE A 114 0.47 5.85 10.21
C ILE A 114 -0.62 6.92 10.38
N LEU A 115 -0.23 8.16 10.64
CA LEU A 115 -1.17 9.28 10.72
C LEU A 115 -1.96 9.44 9.41
N ILE A 116 -1.28 9.44 8.27
CA ILE A 116 -1.91 9.50 6.94
C ILE A 116 -2.87 8.33 6.73
N GLY A 117 -2.48 7.11 7.11
CA GLY A 117 -3.34 5.93 7.03
C GLY A 117 -4.62 6.08 7.85
N HIS A 118 -4.55 6.62 9.06
CA HIS A 118 -5.72 6.90 9.89
C HIS A 118 -6.61 8.00 9.30
N ILE A 119 -6.02 9.08 8.77
CA ILE A 119 -6.77 10.14 8.09
C ILE A 119 -7.52 9.58 6.87
N LEU A 120 -6.87 8.73 6.07
CA LEU A 120 -7.53 8.08 4.93
C LEU A 120 -8.69 7.20 5.38
N CYS A 121 -8.54 6.43 6.46
CA CYS A 121 -9.63 5.63 7.03
C CYS A 121 -10.81 6.51 7.50
N GLU A 122 -10.52 7.63 8.15
CA GLU A 122 -11.54 8.60 8.60
C GLU A 122 -12.32 9.19 7.42
N ILE A 123 -11.61 9.68 6.41
CA ILE A 123 -12.23 10.25 5.20
C ILE A 123 -13.09 9.19 4.48
N ILE A 124 -12.61 7.96 4.35
CA ILE A 124 -13.38 6.88 3.72
C ILE A 124 -14.65 6.59 4.51
N GLU A 125 -14.59 6.51 5.85
CA GLU A 125 -15.79 6.31 6.67
C GLU A 125 -16.79 7.46 6.53
N GLU A 126 -16.32 8.70 6.51
CA GLU A 126 -17.19 9.88 6.33
C GLU A 126 -17.88 9.87 4.96
N GLN A 127 -17.15 9.54 3.89
CA GLN A 127 -17.72 9.48 2.55
C GLN A 127 -18.74 8.34 2.38
N LEU A 128 -18.55 7.21 3.07
CA LEU A 128 -19.44 6.06 2.98
C LEU A 128 -20.67 6.14 3.89
N GLN A 129 -20.73 7.07 4.83
CA GLN A 129 -21.94 7.31 5.67
C GLN A 129 -23.12 7.88 4.89
N PHE A 130 -22.88 8.36 3.67
CA PHE A 130 -23.90 8.97 2.81
C PHE A 130 -24.44 8.01 1.73
N VAL A 131 -24.14 6.70 1.83
CA VAL A 131 -24.59 5.68 0.87
C VAL A 131 -25.54 4.68 1.53
#